data_98c5c86730aede6fd71068a0ae0efe4a
#
_entry.id   98c5c86730aede6fd71068a0ae0efe4a
#
_cell.length_a   1.000
_cell.length_b   1.000
_cell.length_c   1.000
_cell.angle_alpha   90.00
_cell.angle_beta   90.00
_cell.angle_gamma   90.00
#
_symmetry.space_group_name_H-M   'P 1'
#
loop_
_entity.id
_entity.type
_entity.pdbx_description
1 polymer ?
#
loop_
_entity_poly.entity_id
_entity_poly.type
_entity_poly.pdbx_seq_one_letter_code
_entity_poly.pdbx_strand_id
1 'polypeptide(L)'
;MKEKKKLTPGTILFYLIPVIAGAAAIIFGYLYMKDYLKYKEAADEYADINDNYIKIVEDTGEPADVYDERTDYFPTLSIDFQKLKSINDSMACVLYVPGLDMTYPVVYSKDNEDYLHKTFEGKYNFAGCIFYDYLSERNFKGYNTFIFGHNMKNGSMFGTLKKFNQEPGLAASNPYFYIYTDGQVRKYEIFSYYQTLGSSKTYDDILSEEDYDAYIDRALKNSNFTEYAEDIEFNERPGLVTLSTCSGRSGGNERFVVHGALISTRNPSKGKRLDFK
;
A
#
# COMPACT_ATOMS: atom_id res chain seq x y z
N MET A 1 5.46 -67.85 33.10
CA MET A 1 6.11 -66.50 32.85
C MET A 1 5.98 -66.21 31.36
N LYS A 2 5.27 -65.10 30.98
CA LYS A 2 5.22 -64.67 29.57
C LYS A 2 6.49 -63.92 29.26
N GLU A 3 7.31 -64.40 28.33
CA GLU A 3 8.47 -63.66 27.82
C GLU A 3 8.03 -62.33 27.22
N LYS A 4 8.55 -61.22 27.74
CA LYS A 4 8.38 -59.89 27.15
C LYS A 4 9.18 -59.86 25.84
N LYS A 5 8.52 -59.93 24.69
CA LYS A 5 9.14 -59.66 23.37
C LYS A 5 9.86 -58.33 23.40
N LYS A 6 11.19 -58.30 23.27
CA LYS A 6 11.97 -57.08 23.11
C LYS A 6 11.61 -56.48 21.77
N LEU A 7 11.18 -55.22 21.79
CA LEU A 7 10.92 -54.45 20.57
C LEU A 7 12.22 -54.31 19.77
N THR A 8 12.20 -54.68 18.51
CA THR A 8 13.34 -54.46 17.63
C THR A 8 13.45 -52.95 17.27
N PRO A 9 14.67 -52.44 16.94
CA PRO A 9 14.84 -51.04 16.54
C PRO A 9 13.89 -50.63 15.41
N GLY A 10 13.62 -51.51 14.43
CA GLY A 10 12.68 -51.25 13.34
C GLY A 10 11.22 -51.11 13.80
N THR A 11 10.82 -51.91 14.81
CA THR A 11 9.47 -51.83 15.39
C THR A 11 9.30 -50.52 16.18
N ILE A 12 10.34 -50.06 16.89
CA ILE A 12 10.32 -48.76 17.58
C ILE A 12 10.19 -47.63 16.58
N LEU A 13 10.98 -47.64 15.52
CA LEU A 13 10.95 -46.61 14.46
C LEU A 13 9.59 -46.58 13.75
N PHE A 14 8.98 -47.73 13.49
CA PHE A 14 7.66 -47.85 12.86
C PHE A 14 6.55 -47.12 13.65
N TYR A 15 6.59 -47.18 14.98
CA TYR A 15 5.63 -46.48 15.83
C TYR A 15 6.03 -45.01 16.12
N LEU A 16 7.32 -44.73 16.15
CA LEU A 16 7.82 -43.39 16.50
C LEU A 16 7.59 -42.36 15.35
N ILE A 17 7.79 -42.80 14.10
CA ILE A 17 7.62 -41.91 12.93
C ILE A 17 6.21 -41.32 12.83
N PRO A 18 5.11 -42.07 12.92
CA PRO A 18 3.75 -41.51 12.89
C PRO A 18 3.46 -40.57 14.06
N VAL A 19 4.01 -40.84 15.24
CA VAL A 19 3.83 -40.00 16.43
C VAL A 19 4.54 -38.65 16.21
N ILE A 20 5.78 -38.67 15.72
CA ILE A 20 6.53 -37.43 15.39
C ILE A 20 5.84 -36.64 14.28
N ALA A 21 5.39 -37.34 13.22
CA ALA A 21 4.67 -36.71 12.13
C ALA A 21 3.34 -36.06 12.60
N GLY A 22 2.60 -36.78 13.47
CA GLY A 22 1.38 -36.25 14.09
C GLY A 22 1.64 -35.00 14.96
N ALA A 23 2.68 -35.07 15.80
CA ALA A 23 3.08 -33.94 16.62
C ALA A 23 3.52 -32.71 15.75
N ALA A 24 4.30 -32.96 14.71
CA ALA A 24 4.71 -31.93 13.75
C ALA A 24 3.49 -31.31 13.06
N ALA A 25 2.54 -32.12 12.59
CA ALA A 25 1.31 -31.63 11.94
C ALA A 25 0.48 -30.73 12.89
N ILE A 26 0.37 -31.10 14.17
CA ILE A 26 -0.33 -30.29 15.17
C ILE A 26 0.40 -28.95 15.39
N ILE A 27 1.72 -28.99 15.55
CA ILE A 27 2.53 -27.77 15.75
C ILE A 27 2.42 -26.83 14.53
N PHE A 28 2.60 -27.36 13.32
CA PHE A 28 2.47 -26.56 12.09
C PHE A 28 1.04 -26.03 11.90
N GLY A 29 0.04 -26.84 12.20
CA GLY A 29 -1.37 -26.42 12.17
C GLY A 29 -1.65 -25.28 13.14
N TYR A 30 -1.12 -25.36 14.36
CA TYR A 30 -1.23 -24.28 15.35
C TYR A 30 -0.52 -23.00 14.90
N LEU A 31 0.72 -23.09 14.40
CA LEU A 31 1.47 -21.95 13.89
C LEU A 31 0.76 -21.30 12.70
N TYR A 32 0.29 -22.10 11.75
CA TYR A 32 -0.49 -21.63 10.61
C TYR A 32 -1.75 -20.90 11.05
N MET A 33 -2.52 -21.48 11.98
CA MET A 33 -3.75 -20.88 12.49
C MET A 33 -3.48 -19.56 13.21
N LYS A 34 -2.41 -19.50 14.00
CA LYS A 34 -1.98 -18.27 14.69
C LYS A 34 -1.67 -17.13 13.71
N ASP A 35 -0.93 -17.44 12.64
CA ASP A 35 -0.61 -16.44 11.61
C ASP A 35 -1.87 -16.07 10.82
N TYR A 36 -2.70 -17.03 10.44
CA TYR A 36 -3.98 -16.79 9.76
C TYR A 36 -4.90 -15.84 10.55
N LEU A 37 -5.04 -16.05 11.86
CA LEU A 37 -5.87 -15.19 12.71
C LEU A 37 -5.36 -13.74 12.75
N LYS A 38 -4.04 -13.54 12.76
CA LYS A 38 -3.45 -12.19 12.70
C LYS A 38 -3.69 -11.51 11.35
N TYR A 39 -3.58 -12.26 10.23
CA TYR A 39 -3.93 -11.75 8.90
C TYR A 39 -5.40 -11.33 8.85
N LYS A 40 -6.27 -12.17 9.40
CA LYS A 40 -7.71 -11.92 9.43
C LYS A 40 -8.04 -10.69 10.28
N GLU A 41 -7.45 -10.58 11.48
CA GLU A 41 -7.65 -9.43 12.38
C GLU A 41 -7.31 -8.09 11.69
N ALA A 42 -6.17 -8.01 11.00
CA ALA A 42 -5.80 -6.80 10.26
C ALA A 42 -6.75 -6.55 9.08
N ALA A 43 -7.12 -7.59 8.32
CA ALA A 43 -8.03 -7.44 7.19
C ALA A 43 -9.43 -6.99 7.64
N ASP A 44 -9.95 -7.56 8.72
CA ASP A 44 -11.25 -7.20 9.31
C ASP A 44 -11.23 -5.72 9.79
N GLU A 45 -10.15 -5.25 10.42
CA GLU A 45 -9.99 -3.85 10.85
C GLU A 45 -10.05 -2.89 9.65
N TYR A 46 -9.29 -3.14 8.58
CA TYR A 46 -9.29 -2.26 7.41
C TYR A 46 -10.59 -2.34 6.60
N ALA A 47 -11.26 -3.51 6.57
CA ALA A 47 -12.60 -3.63 5.99
C ALA A 47 -13.62 -2.81 6.79
N ASP A 48 -13.60 -2.89 8.12
CA ASP A 48 -14.48 -2.10 9.00
C ASP A 48 -14.27 -0.59 8.84
N ILE A 49 -13.00 -0.16 8.73
CA ILE A 49 -12.66 1.25 8.47
C ILE A 49 -13.24 1.71 7.12
N ASN A 50 -13.08 0.92 6.08
CA ASN A 50 -13.61 1.25 4.75
C ASN A 50 -15.13 1.27 4.75
N ASP A 51 -15.77 0.24 5.31
CA ASP A 51 -17.24 0.13 5.33
C ASP A 51 -17.90 1.25 6.14
N ASN A 52 -17.27 1.70 7.22
CA ASN A 52 -17.87 2.69 8.11
C ASN A 52 -17.45 4.13 7.78
N TYR A 53 -16.22 4.37 7.30
CA TYR A 53 -15.66 5.73 7.22
C TYR A 53 -15.16 6.14 5.86
N ILE A 54 -15.03 5.21 4.88
CA ILE A 54 -14.53 5.49 3.53
C ILE A 54 -15.45 4.80 2.53
N LYS A 55 -16.33 5.55 1.86
CA LYS A 55 -17.28 4.98 0.90
C LYS A 55 -17.02 5.53 -0.50
N ILE A 56 -16.89 4.66 -1.48
CA ILE A 56 -16.93 5.05 -2.89
C ILE A 56 -18.38 5.40 -3.21
N VAL A 57 -18.61 6.61 -3.71
CA VAL A 57 -19.91 7.09 -4.14
C VAL A 57 -19.90 7.09 -5.66
N GLU A 58 -20.88 6.42 -6.27
CA GLU A 58 -21.07 6.50 -7.71
C GLU A 58 -21.35 7.97 -8.10
N ASP A 59 -20.51 8.51 -8.99
CA ASP A 59 -20.72 9.86 -9.49
C ASP A 59 -21.90 9.85 -10.49
N THR A 60 -23.01 10.46 -10.09
CA THR A 60 -24.20 10.62 -10.92
C THR A 60 -24.21 11.99 -11.61
N GLY A 61 -23.10 12.74 -11.56
CA GLY A 61 -22.98 14.08 -12.16
C GLY A 61 -22.92 14.01 -13.69
N GLU A 62 -23.69 14.88 -14.37
CA GLU A 62 -23.53 15.06 -15.81
C GLU A 62 -22.17 15.73 -16.11
N PRO A 63 -21.42 15.25 -17.11
CA PRO A 63 -20.17 15.87 -17.50
C PRO A 63 -20.39 17.32 -17.98
N ALA A 64 -19.49 18.22 -17.63
CA ALA A 64 -19.48 19.57 -18.16
C ALA A 64 -19.25 19.55 -19.70
N ASP A 65 -19.72 20.56 -20.41
CA ASP A 65 -19.62 20.66 -21.88
C ASP A 65 -18.19 20.54 -22.44
N VAL A 66 -17.18 20.79 -21.60
CA VAL A 66 -15.77 20.53 -21.88
C VAL A 66 -15.20 19.71 -20.72
N TYR A 67 -15.01 18.43 -20.94
CA TYR A 67 -14.55 17.47 -19.94
C TYR A 67 -13.32 16.74 -20.46
N ASP A 68 -12.21 16.91 -19.75
CA ASP A 68 -11.01 16.10 -19.96
C ASP A 68 -10.94 15.02 -18.87
N GLU A 69 -11.18 13.77 -19.25
CA GLU A 69 -11.17 12.63 -18.33
C GLU A 69 -9.83 12.50 -17.59
N ARG A 70 -8.73 12.90 -18.24
CA ARG A 70 -7.40 12.84 -17.64
C ARG A 70 -7.26 13.81 -16.45
N THR A 71 -7.74 15.04 -16.56
CA THR A 71 -7.57 16.07 -15.54
C THR A 71 -8.81 16.32 -14.69
N ASP A 72 -10.01 16.12 -15.23
CA ASP A 72 -11.27 16.53 -14.60
C ASP A 72 -11.98 15.41 -13.85
N TYR A 73 -11.73 14.14 -14.22
CA TYR A 73 -12.33 13.00 -13.53
C TYR A 73 -11.63 12.72 -12.19
N PHE A 74 -12.40 12.73 -11.12
CA PHE A 74 -12.00 12.31 -9.79
C PHE A 74 -13.06 11.37 -9.22
N PRO A 75 -12.71 10.14 -8.81
CA PRO A 75 -13.64 9.27 -8.09
C PRO A 75 -14.15 9.98 -6.84
N THR A 76 -15.46 9.89 -6.62
CA THR A 76 -16.06 10.52 -5.44
C THR A 76 -16.00 9.55 -4.27
N LEU A 77 -15.18 9.86 -3.27
CA LEU A 77 -15.15 9.16 -1.98
C LEU A 77 -15.77 10.03 -0.90
N SER A 78 -16.70 9.46 -0.16
CA SER A 78 -17.19 10.03 1.09
C SER A 78 -16.28 9.53 2.22
N ILE A 79 -15.56 10.46 2.86
CA ILE A 79 -14.56 10.12 3.89
C ILE A 79 -14.88 10.93 5.16
N ASP A 80 -15.06 10.22 6.28
CA ASP A 80 -15.20 10.86 7.60
C ASP A 80 -13.82 11.08 8.23
N PHE A 81 -13.12 12.15 7.78
CA PHE A 81 -11.82 12.52 8.31
C PHE A 81 -11.85 12.83 9.82
N GLN A 82 -12.94 13.36 10.34
CA GLN A 82 -13.06 13.67 11.77
C GLN A 82 -13.06 12.37 12.58
N LYS A 83 -13.80 11.37 12.12
CA LYS A 83 -13.87 10.07 12.78
C LYS A 83 -12.51 9.33 12.67
N LEU A 84 -11.91 9.30 11.47
CA LEU A 84 -10.59 8.70 11.29
C LEU A 84 -9.53 9.36 12.18
N LYS A 85 -9.51 10.68 12.28
CA LYS A 85 -8.62 11.42 13.19
C LYS A 85 -8.91 11.14 14.67
N SER A 86 -10.16 10.84 15.03
CA SER A 86 -10.50 10.46 16.42
C SER A 86 -10.02 9.06 16.78
N ILE A 87 -9.84 8.16 15.79
CA ILE A 87 -9.28 6.82 15.97
C ILE A 87 -7.75 6.90 16.01
N ASN A 88 -7.17 7.65 15.07
CA ASN A 88 -5.72 7.88 15.00
C ASN A 88 -5.44 9.35 14.67
N ASP A 89 -4.88 10.08 15.62
CA ASP A 89 -4.54 11.51 15.51
C ASP A 89 -3.44 11.79 14.47
N SER A 90 -2.65 10.76 14.14
CA SER A 90 -1.62 10.81 13.09
C SER A 90 -2.17 10.63 11.67
N MET A 91 -3.51 10.55 11.49
CA MET A 91 -4.14 10.44 10.18
C MET A 91 -3.67 11.55 9.23
N ALA A 92 -3.09 11.16 8.09
CA ALA A 92 -2.59 12.06 7.06
C ALA A 92 -3.56 12.22 5.89
N CYS A 93 -3.92 11.11 5.26
CA CYS A 93 -4.74 11.08 4.05
C CYS A 93 -5.37 9.69 3.84
N VAL A 94 -6.22 9.57 2.83
CA VAL A 94 -6.64 8.26 2.29
C VAL A 94 -5.99 8.09 0.91
N LEU A 95 -5.32 6.97 0.71
CA LEU A 95 -4.79 6.52 -0.57
C LEU A 95 -5.83 5.62 -1.24
N TYR A 96 -6.15 5.92 -2.51
CA TYR A 96 -7.01 5.11 -3.36
C TYR A 96 -6.32 4.77 -4.67
N VAL A 97 -6.17 3.48 -4.97
CA VAL A 97 -5.57 2.94 -6.20
C VAL A 97 -6.58 2.03 -6.87
N PRO A 98 -7.47 2.58 -7.76
CA PRO A 98 -8.59 1.82 -8.35
C PRO A 98 -8.14 0.55 -9.08
N GLY A 99 -7.07 0.61 -9.86
CA GLY A 99 -6.56 -0.54 -10.60
C GLY A 99 -6.11 -1.73 -9.73
N LEU A 100 -5.96 -1.53 -8.43
CA LEU A 100 -5.59 -2.58 -7.47
C LEU A 100 -6.71 -2.88 -6.45
N ASP A 101 -7.86 -2.21 -6.57
CA ASP A 101 -8.93 -2.24 -5.56
C ASP A 101 -8.39 -1.96 -4.15
N MET A 102 -7.54 -0.92 -4.05
CA MET A 102 -6.80 -0.60 -2.85
C MET A 102 -7.26 0.74 -2.27
N THR A 103 -7.76 0.71 -1.04
CA THR A 103 -8.17 1.90 -0.28
C THR A 103 -7.66 1.79 1.14
N TYR A 104 -6.76 2.70 1.53
CA TYR A 104 -6.16 2.68 2.88
C TYR A 104 -6.06 4.08 3.48
N PRO A 105 -6.37 4.24 4.78
CA PRO A 105 -5.93 5.38 5.55
C PRO A 105 -4.40 5.34 5.67
N VAL A 106 -3.78 6.51 5.51
CA VAL A 106 -2.33 6.73 5.63
C VAL A 106 -2.07 7.58 6.86
N VAL A 107 -1.08 7.21 7.65
CA VAL A 107 -0.72 7.93 8.86
C VAL A 107 0.64 8.62 8.74
N TYR A 108 0.83 9.76 9.40
CA TYR A 108 2.17 10.32 9.60
C TYR A 108 2.94 9.45 10.59
N SER A 109 4.12 9.03 10.20
CA SER A 109 5.05 8.37 11.12
C SER A 109 6.00 9.39 11.75
N LYS A 110 6.47 9.14 12.95
CA LYS A 110 7.56 9.89 13.59
C LYS A 110 8.93 9.32 13.27
N ASP A 111 8.96 8.07 12.84
CA ASP A 111 10.11 7.30 12.38
C ASP A 111 9.57 6.22 11.45
N ASN A 112 10.35 5.65 10.56
CA ASN A 112 9.84 4.65 9.63
C ASN A 112 9.69 3.23 10.24
N GLU A 113 9.63 3.11 11.55
CA GLU A 113 9.54 1.85 12.30
C GLU A 113 8.23 1.70 13.08
N ASP A 114 7.69 2.78 13.65
CA ASP A 114 6.55 2.76 14.57
C ASP A 114 5.33 2.04 13.95
N TYR A 115 4.97 2.35 12.71
CA TYR A 115 3.82 1.79 12.01
C TYR A 115 4.11 0.49 11.23
N LEU A 116 5.32 -0.04 11.28
CA LEU A 116 5.60 -1.36 10.71
C LEU A 116 4.82 -2.48 11.42
N HIS A 117 4.52 -2.29 12.70
CA HIS A 117 3.87 -3.32 13.52
C HIS A 117 2.65 -2.81 14.31
N LYS A 118 2.12 -1.67 13.93
CA LYS A 118 0.87 -1.12 14.49
C LYS A 118 -0.12 -0.88 13.38
N THR A 119 -1.33 -1.39 13.54
CA THR A 119 -2.46 -1.09 12.65
C THR A 119 -2.91 0.36 12.80
N PHE A 120 -3.86 0.78 11.99
CA PHE A 120 -4.44 2.12 12.07
C PHE A 120 -5.06 2.42 13.45
N GLU A 121 -5.70 1.45 14.08
CA GLU A 121 -6.24 1.55 15.44
C GLU A 121 -5.16 1.46 16.56
N GLY A 122 -3.89 1.32 16.19
CA GLY A 122 -2.78 1.24 17.14
C GLY A 122 -2.55 -0.14 17.77
N LYS A 123 -3.23 -1.19 17.29
CA LYS A 123 -3.03 -2.56 17.75
C LYS A 123 -1.73 -3.13 17.20
N TYR A 124 -1.02 -3.94 18.01
CA TYR A 124 0.17 -4.63 17.52
C TYR A 124 -0.20 -5.74 16.55
N ASN A 125 0.18 -5.57 15.29
CA ASN A 125 -0.02 -6.55 14.23
C ASN A 125 1.10 -6.44 13.19
N PHE A 126 1.57 -7.57 12.66
CA PHE A 126 2.66 -7.59 11.68
C PHE A 126 2.25 -7.02 10.29
N ALA A 127 0.95 -6.83 10.03
CA ALA A 127 0.48 -6.14 8.83
C ALA A 127 0.82 -4.64 8.85
N GLY A 128 0.97 -4.07 10.03
CA GLY A 128 1.28 -2.67 10.20
C GLY A 128 0.19 -1.74 9.66
N CYS A 129 0.58 -0.53 9.30
CA CYS A 129 -0.24 0.48 8.64
C CYS A 129 0.43 0.94 7.34
N ILE A 130 -0.32 1.59 6.47
CA ILE A 130 0.26 2.40 5.39
C ILE A 130 0.65 3.74 6.01
N PHE A 131 1.91 4.15 5.82
CA PHE A 131 2.42 5.33 6.49
C PHE A 131 3.27 6.22 5.59
N TYR A 132 3.22 7.48 5.90
CA TYR A 132 3.97 8.56 5.28
C TYR A 132 5.42 8.55 5.81
N ASP A 133 6.38 8.63 4.94
CA ASP A 133 7.79 8.73 5.34
C ASP A 133 8.04 9.94 6.23
N TYR A 134 8.73 9.74 7.35
CA TYR A 134 8.97 10.80 8.34
C TYR A 134 9.94 11.88 7.83
N LEU A 135 10.76 11.58 6.83
CA LEU A 135 11.67 12.55 6.18
C LEU A 135 10.96 13.35 5.10
N SER A 136 9.88 12.81 4.52
CA SER A 136 9.12 13.52 3.49
C SER A 136 8.41 14.75 4.07
N GLU A 137 8.44 15.85 3.34
CA GLU A 137 7.76 17.09 3.73
C GLU A 137 6.24 16.89 3.80
N ARG A 138 5.63 17.22 4.94
CA ARG A 138 4.20 16.99 5.19
C ARG A 138 3.32 17.73 4.20
N ASN A 139 2.12 17.20 3.99
CA ASN A 139 1.10 17.76 3.10
C ASN A 139 1.51 17.81 1.62
N PHE A 140 2.40 16.90 1.20
CA PHE A 140 2.83 16.78 -0.22
C PHE A 140 3.46 18.07 -0.76
N LYS A 141 4.22 18.80 0.06
CA LYS A 141 4.86 20.06 -0.30
C LYS A 141 6.25 19.88 -0.91
N GLY A 142 6.94 18.78 -0.59
CA GLY A 142 8.24 18.46 -1.16
C GLY A 142 8.13 17.93 -2.59
N TYR A 143 9.26 17.79 -3.25
CA TYR A 143 9.34 17.24 -4.61
C TYR A 143 8.81 15.80 -4.69
N ASN A 144 9.09 14.97 -3.69
CA ASN A 144 8.61 13.59 -3.64
C ASN A 144 8.16 13.23 -2.23
N THR A 145 7.05 12.53 -2.14
CA THR A 145 6.53 11.97 -0.90
C THR A 145 6.59 10.45 -0.97
N PHE A 146 7.31 9.82 -0.06
CA PHE A 146 7.28 8.38 0.06
C PHE A 146 6.13 7.93 0.97
N ILE A 147 5.41 6.90 0.52
CA ILE A 147 4.38 6.21 1.30
C ILE A 147 4.76 4.73 1.34
N PHE A 148 4.88 4.20 2.55
CA PHE A 148 5.33 2.83 2.80
C PHE A 148 4.19 1.92 3.24
N GLY A 149 4.30 0.65 2.88
CA GLY A 149 3.39 -0.39 3.34
C GLY A 149 4.00 -1.79 3.18
N HIS A 150 3.55 -2.74 3.98
CA HIS A 150 4.03 -4.10 3.91
C HIS A 150 3.58 -4.85 2.65
N ASN A 151 4.45 -5.71 2.14
CA ASN A 151 4.13 -6.69 1.10
C ASN A 151 3.54 -7.95 1.76
N MET A 152 2.23 -7.95 1.99
CA MET A 152 1.56 -9.07 2.64
C MET A 152 1.30 -10.20 1.65
N LYS A 153 1.53 -11.46 2.08
CA LYS A 153 1.34 -12.65 1.21
C LYS A 153 -0.11 -12.86 0.78
N ASN A 154 -1.07 -12.41 1.57
CA ASN A 154 -2.50 -12.46 1.24
C ASN A 154 -2.94 -11.33 0.29
N GLY A 155 -2.01 -10.49 -0.16
CA GLY A 155 -2.29 -9.35 -1.04
C GLY A 155 -2.78 -8.09 -0.34
N SER A 156 -3.00 -8.09 0.97
CA SER A 156 -3.35 -6.87 1.70
C SER A 156 -2.18 -5.89 1.80
N MET A 157 -2.44 -4.72 2.31
CA MET A 157 -1.50 -3.59 2.39
C MET A 157 -0.94 -3.27 0.99
N PHE A 158 0.38 -3.17 0.82
CA PHE A 158 1.02 -2.98 -0.49
C PHE A 158 1.39 -4.30 -1.19
N GLY A 159 0.85 -5.44 -0.75
CA GLY A 159 1.09 -6.74 -1.37
C GLY A 159 0.63 -6.84 -2.83
N THR A 160 -0.35 -6.02 -3.23
CA THR A 160 -0.86 -5.95 -4.61
C THR A 160 -0.09 -5.01 -5.52
N LEU A 161 0.77 -4.09 -5.02
CA LEU A 161 1.51 -3.15 -5.88
C LEU A 161 2.29 -3.83 -7.00
N LYS A 162 2.87 -4.99 -6.72
CA LYS A 162 3.62 -5.78 -7.71
C LYS A 162 2.79 -6.28 -8.89
N LYS A 163 1.44 -6.23 -8.80
CA LYS A 163 0.57 -6.59 -9.93
C LYS A 163 0.80 -5.67 -11.13
N PHE A 164 1.18 -4.42 -10.93
CA PHE A 164 1.57 -3.54 -12.04
C PHE A 164 2.69 -4.13 -12.90
N ASN A 165 3.62 -4.90 -12.30
CA ASN A 165 4.67 -5.61 -13.02
C ASN A 165 4.29 -7.04 -13.45
N GLN A 166 3.27 -7.64 -12.84
CA GLN A 166 2.88 -9.03 -13.08
C GLN A 166 1.77 -9.17 -14.11
N GLU A 167 0.92 -8.15 -14.24
CA GLU A 167 -0.25 -8.13 -15.12
C GLU A 167 -0.01 -7.09 -16.24
N PRO A 168 0.41 -7.53 -17.44
CA PRO A 168 0.68 -6.63 -18.57
C PRO A 168 -0.53 -5.75 -18.90
N GLY A 169 -0.30 -4.45 -19.11
CA GLY A 169 -1.34 -3.49 -19.45
C GLY A 169 -2.17 -2.99 -18.24
N LEU A 170 -1.98 -3.52 -17.03
CA LEU A 170 -2.75 -3.07 -15.87
C LEU A 170 -2.53 -1.58 -15.59
N ALA A 171 -1.27 -1.12 -15.59
CA ALA A 171 -0.96 0.30 -15.36
C ALA A 171 -1.47 1.19 -16.51
N ALA A 172 -1.34 0.74 -17.76
CA ALA A 172 -1.86 1.49 -18.92
C ALA A 172 -3.39 1.64 -18.90
N SER A 173 -4.10 0.60 -18.44
CA SER A 173 -5.57 0.63 -18.30
C SER A 173 -6.04 1.35 -17.04
N ASN A 174 -5.18 1.50 -16.03
CA ASN A 174 -5.47 2.13 -14.75
C ASN A 174 -4.29 3.02 -14.33
N PRO A 175 -4.03 4.10 -15.09
CA PRO A 175 -2.81 4.89 -14.91
C PRO A 175 -2.83 5.79 -13.69
N TYR A 176 -3.93 5.85 -12.94
CA TYR A 176 -4.09 6.84 -11.88
C TYR A 176 -4.23 6.23 -10.50
N PHE A 177 -3.70 6.96 -9.50
CA PHE A 177 -4.09 6.82 -8.10
C PHE A 177 -4.39 8.18 -7.48
N TYR A 178 -5.11 8.14 -6.36
CA TYR A 178 -5.67 9.35 -5.76
C TYR A 178 -5.30 9.44 -4.29
N ILE A 179 -5.06 10.67 -3.84
CA ILE A 179 -4.82 10.98 -2.43
C ILE A 179 -5.83 12.00 -1.96
N TYR A 180 -6.65 11.59 -1.00
CA TYR A 180 -7.68 12.41 -0.37
C TYR A 180 -7.18 12.92 0.96
N THR A 181 -7.18 14.23 1.12
CA THR A 181 -6.96 14.93 2.38
C THR A 181 -8.22 15.65 2.80
N ASP A 182 -8.27 16.16 4.03
CA ASP A 182 -9.41 16.95 4.52
C ASP A 182 -9.52 18.25 3.72
N GLY A 183 -10.39 18.26 2.71
CA GLY A 183 -10.64 19.41 1.83
C GLY A 183 -9.91 19.40 0.48
N GLN A 184 -9.15 18.38 0.13
CA GLN A 184 -8.50 18.31 -1.19
C GLN A 184 -8.30 16.86 -1.65
N VAL A 185 -8.52 16.62 -2.94
CA VAL A 185 -8.11 15.39 -3.62
C VAL A 185 -7.04 15.72 -4.66
N ARG A 186 -6.02 14.87 -4.73
CA ARG A 186 -4.91 14.94 -5.69
C ARG A 186 -4.94 13.70 -6.57
N LYS A 187 -4.81 13.89 -7.86
CA LYS A 187 -4.72 12.83 -8.88
C LYS A 187 -3.28 12.71 -9.34
N TYR A 188 -2.74 11.53 -9.21
CA TYR A 188 -1.40 11.20 -9.65
C TYR A 188 -1.46 10.22 -10.83
N GLU A 189 -0.65 10.46 -11.84
CA GLU A 189 -0.48 9.55 -12.97
C GLU A 189 0.78 8.73 -12.79
N ILE A 190 0.65 7.40 -12.90
CA ILE A 190 1.76 6.46 -12.79
C ILE A 190 2.65 6.61 -14.01
N PHE A 191 3.91 6.95 -13.81
CA PHE A 191 4.89 7.08 -14.88
C PHE A 191 6.02 6.04 -14.81
N SER A 192 6.20 5.40 -13.66
CA SER A 192 7.28 4.42 -13.50
C SER A 192 6.95 3.44 -12.37
N TYR A 193 7.32 2.17 -12.57
CA TYR A 193 7.41 1.18 -11.51
C TYR A 193 8.52 0.19 -11.78
N TYR A 194 9.21 -0.25 -10.74
CA TYR A 194 10.30 -1.21 -10.84
C TYR A 194 10.66 -1.83 -9.49
N GLN A 195 11.49 -2.87 -9.54
CA GLN A 195 12.11 -3.46 -8.36
C GLN A 195 13.48 -2.81 -8.12
N THR A 196 13.77 -2.49 -6.85
CA THR A 196 15.00 -1.83 -6.44
C THR A 196 15.45 -2.32 -5.07
N LEU A 197 16.55 -1.77 -4.55
CA LEU A 197 17.03 -2.01 -3.20
C LEU A 197 16.67 -0.83 -2.30
N GLY A 198 16.37 -1.09 -1.02
CA GLY A 198 16.13 -0.04 -0.04
C GLY A 198 17.32 0.90 0.21
N SER A 199 18.52 0.49 -0.23
CA SER A 199 19.75 1.31 -0.20
C SER A 199 20.05 1.99 -1.54
N SER A 200 19.16 1.93 -2.51
CA SER A 200 19.38 2.54 -3.84
C SER A 200 19.11 4.04 -3.81
N LYS A 201 19.60 4.72 -4.84
CA LYS A 201 19.37 6.15 -5.07
C LYS A 201 17.90 6.53 -5.32
N THR A 202 17.00 5.55 -5.40
CA THR A 202 15.54 5.79 -5.44
C THR A 202 15.06 6.50 -4.18
N TYR A 203 15.76 6.35 -3.06
CA TYR A 203 15.42 6.90 -1.76
C TYR A 203 16.26 8.12 -1.37
N ASP A 204 17.10 8.63 -2.31
CA ASP A 204 17.85 9.86 -2.08
C ASP A 204 16.88 11.05 -1.98
N ASP A 205 17.19 12.01 -1.10
CA ASP A 205 16.45 13.26 -0.99
C ASP A 205 16.59 14.08 -2.28
N ILE A 206 15.50 14.75 -2.67
CA ILE A 206 15.47 15.70 -3.78
C ILE A 206 15.51 17.11 -3.18
N LEU A 207 16.66 17.74 -3.21
CA LEU A 207 16.90 19.03 -2.56
C LEU A 207 16.96 20.21 -3.54
N SER A 208 17.12 19.92 -4.83
CA SER A 208 17.23 20.93 -5.89
C SER A 208 16.46 20.51 -7.14
N GLU A 209 16.32 21.40 -8.10
CA GLU A 209 15.72 21.14 -9.39
C GLU A 209 16.55 20.12 -10.20
N GLU A 210 17.90 20.19 -10.09
CA GLU A 210 18.82 19.26 -10.73
C GLU A 210 18.67 17.85 -10.13
N ASP A 211 18.45 17.73 -8.81
CA ASP A 211 18.17 16.44 -8.17
C ASP A 211 16.84 15.87 -8.66
N TYR A 212 15.85 16.73 -8.86
CA TYR A 212 14.54 16.32 -9.39
C TYR A 212 14.68 15.75 -10.81
N ASP A 213 15.36 16.48 -11.69
CA ASP A 213 15.55 16.06 -13.07
C ASP A 213 16.33 14.73 -13.13
N ALA A 214 17.39 14.59 -12.32
CA ALA A 214 18.16 13.34 -12.19
C ALA A 214 17.32 12.20 -11.58
N TYR A 215 16.37 12.51 -10.71
CA TYR A 215 15.45 11.52 -10.14
C TYR A 215 14.50 10.98 -11.22
N ILE A 216 13.88 11.86 -12.02
CA ILE A 216 12.99 11.48 -13.13
C ILE A 216 13.74 10.62 -14.14
N ASP A 217 14.91 11.05 -14.60
CA ASP A 217 15.73 10.28 -15.54
C ASP A 217 16.02 8.87 -15.03
N ARG A 218 16.37 8.76 -13.76
CA ARG A 218 16.63 7.47 -13.11
C ARG A 218 15.37 6.60 -12.99
N ALA A 219 14.24 7.21 -12.60
CA ALA A 219 12.98 6.50 -12.47
C ALA A 219 12.49 5.95 -13.81
N LEU A 220 12.57 6.75 -14.87
CA LEU A 220 12.21 6.34 -16.23
C LEU A 220 13.16 5.27 -16.76
N LYS A 221 14.47 5.42 -16.57
CA LYS A 221 15.48 4.45 -17.02
C LYS A 221 15.32 3.07 -16.37
N ASN A 222 14.92 3.03 -15.10
CA ASN A 222 14.74 1.77 -14.37
C ASN A 222 13.34 1.18 -14.53
N SER A 223 12.41 1.92 -15.13
CA SER A 223 11.01 1.54 -15.26
C SER A 223 10.81 0.29 -16.08
N ASN A 224 9.92 -0.59 -15.58
CA ASN A 224 9.35 -1.68 -16.36
C ASN A 224 8.08 -1.23 -17.12
N PHE A 225 7.66 0.01 -16.94
CA PHE A 225 6.49 0.62 -17.58
C PHE A 225 6.96 1.49 -18.75
N THR A 226 6.54 1.14 -19.95
CA THR A 226 6.92 1.82 -21.20
C THR A 226 5.77 2.58 -21.85
N GLU A 227 4.55 2.44 -21.30
CA GLU A 227 3.31 3.02 -21.84
C GLU A 227 2.79 4.17 -20.92
N TYR A 228 3.71 4.91 -20.28
CA TYR A 228 3.32 6.07 -19.47
C TYR A 228 2.90 7.25 -20.35
N ALA A 229 2.10 8.17 -19.80
CA ALA A 229 1.68 9.34 -20.54
C ALA A 229 2.87 10.25 -20.89
N GLU A 230 3.14 10.42 -22.17
CA GLU A 230 4.23 11.27 -22.68
C GLU A 230 3.98 12.77 -22.43
N ASP A 231 2.75 13.14 -22.05
CA ASP A 231 2.31 14.50 -21.81
C ASP A 231 2.42 14.95 -20.32
N ILE A 232 3.10 14.17 -19.47
CA ILE A 232 3.50 14.66 -18.13
C ILE A 232 4.63 15.66 -18.30
N GLU A 233 4.36 16.92 -17.97
CA GLU A 233 5.33 18.02 -18.11
C GLU A 233 6.32 18.02 -16.92
N PHE A 234 7.29 17.13 -16.92
CA PHE A 234 8.29 17.04 -15.85
C PHE A 234 9.18 18.27 -15.70
N ASN A 235 9.32 19.10 -16.74
CA ASN A 235 9.99 20.41 -16.69
C ASN A 235 9.29 21.41 -15.74
N GLU A 236 7.99 21.25 -15.51
CA GLU A 236 7.22 22.03 -14.52
C GLU A 236 7.39 21.47 -13.09
N ARG A 237 8.11 20.37 -12.94
CA ARG A 237 8.41 19.68 -11.66
C ARG A 237 7.20 19.41 -10.81
N PRO A 238 6.18 18.71 -11.36
CA PRO A 238 5.01 18.32 -10.57
C PRO A 238 5.43 17.53 -9.33
N GLY A 239 4.71 17.71 -8.23
CA GLY A 239 4.96 16.95 -7.01
C GLY A 239 4.80 15.46 -7.24
N LEU A 240 5.73 14.66 -6.72
CA LEU A 240 5.74 13.21 -6.88
C LEU A 240 5.22 12.51 -5.63
N VAL A 241 4.67 11.33 -5.82
CA VAL A 241 4.41 10.36 -4.76
C VAL A 241 4.99 9.01 -5.17
N THR A 242 5.76 8.41 -4.28
CA THR A 242 6.33 7.09 -4.46
C THR A 242 5.73 6.10 -3.45
N LEU A 243 4.95 5.15 -3.95
CA LEU A 243 4.45 4.03 -3.16
C LEU A 243 5.53 2.96 -3.11
N SER A 244 5.95 2.54 -1.91
CA SER A 244 7.07 1.62 -1.73
C SER A 244 6.74 0.49 -0.79
N THR A 245 7.10 -0.75 -1.19
CA THR A 245 6.93 -1.95 -0.36
C THR A 245 8.10 -2.90 -0.49
N CYS A 246 8.27 -3.77 0.51
CA CYS A 246 9.19 -4.89 0.40
C CYS A 246 8.77 -5.83 -0.74
N SER A 247 9.69 -6.26 -1.60
CA SER A 247 9.38 -7.13 -2.74
C SER A 247 10.04 -8.51 -2.65
N GLY A 248 11.10 -8.65 -1.89
CA GLY A 248 11.85 -9.90 -1.72
C GLY A 248 11.40 -10.77 -0.56
N ARG A 249 12.32 -11.60 -0.07
CA ARG A 249 12.10 -12.41 1.12
C ARG A 249 11.90 -11.52 2.34
N SER A 250 11.11 -11.99 3.31
CA SER A 250 10.92 -11.29 4.58
C SER A 250 12.28 -10.92 5.21
N GLY A 251 12.48 -9.62 5.53
CA GLY A 251 13.73 -9.08 6.02
C GLY A 251 14.79 -8.78 4.94
N GLY A 252 14.48 -8.98 3.66
CA GLY A 252 15.36 -8.60 2.54
C GLY A 252 15.36 -7.08 2.28
N ASN A 253 16.40 -6.62 1.56
CA ASN A 253 16.55 -5.21 1.16
C ASN A 253 15.85 -4.88 -0.16
N GLU A 254 15.18 -5.84 -0.78
CA GLU A 254 14.47 -5.64 -2.04
C GLU A 254 13.17 -4.86 -1.81
N ARG A 255 12.88 -3.93 -2.70
CA ARG A 255 11.70 -3.07 -2.71
C ARG A 255 11.04 -3.09 -4.08
N PHE A 256 9.73 -2.91 -4.08
CA PHE A 256 8.99 -2.58 -5.30
C PHE A 256 8.42 -1.18 -5.15
N VAL A 257 8.61 -0.34 -6.16
CA VAL A 257 8.20 1.07 -6.14
C VAL A 257 7.27 1.36 -7.32
N VAL A 258 6.30 2.25 -7.06
CA VAL A 258 5.41 2.83 -8.06
C VAL A 258 5.46 4.34 -7.90
N HIS A 259 5.85 5.04 -8.95
CA HIS A 259 5.99 6.49 -8.96
C HIS A 259 4.82 7.13 -9.70
N GLY A 260 4.20 8.11 -9.08
CA GLY A 260 3.18 8.95 -9.70
C GLY A 260 3.55 10.42 -9.67
N ALA A 261 3.23 11.12 -10.75
CA ALA A 261 3.35 12.57 -10.88
C ALA A 261 1.98 13.23 -10.71
N LEU A 262 1.90 14.32 -9.98
CA LEU A 262 0.68 15.09 -9.78
C LEU A 262 0.24 15.72 -11.10
N ILE A 263 -0.94 15.38 -11.57
CA ILE A 263 -1.50 15.95 -12.81
C ILE A 263 -2.68 16.87 -12.56
N SER A 264 -3.41 16.68 -11.46
CA SER A 264 -4.56 17.53 -11.15
C SER A 264 -4.88 17.51 -9.65
N THR A 265 -5.52 18.59 -9.20
CA THR A 265 -5.95 18.77 -7.83
C THR A 265 -7.36 19.37 -7.81
N ARG A 266 -8.25 18.77 -7.02
CA ARG A 266 -9.61 19.27 -6.84
C ARG A 266 -9.90 19.51 -5.37
N ASN A 267 -10.52 20.66 -5.07
CA ASN A 267 -11.10 20.87 -3.75
C ASN A 267 -12.53 20.34 -3.80
N PRO A 268 -12.90 19.34 -2.99
CA PRO A 268 -14.28 18.91 -2.91
C PRO A 268 -15.13 20.15 -2.58
N SER A 269 -16.11 20.45 -3.43
CA SER A 269 -17.04 21.54 -3.18
C SER A 269 -17.66 21.36 -1.80
N LYS A 270 -17.76 22.41 -1.02
CA LYS A 270 -18.42 22.47 0.32
C LYS A 270 -19.94 22.22 0.28
N GLY A 271 -20.41 21.39 -0.64
CA GLY A 271 -21.81 21.17 -0.93
C GLY A 271 -22.16 19.71 -1.17
N LYS A 272 -22.12 18.93 -0.13
CA LYS A 272 -23.05 17.88 0.30
C LYS A 272 -22.31 17.02 1.34
N ARG A 273 -22.51 17.37 2.59
CA ARG A 273 -22.28 16.45 3.71
C ARG A 273 -23.25 15.30 3.49
N LEU A 274 -22.74 14.15 3.06
CA LEU A 274 -23.50 12.91 3.11
C LEU A 274 -23.61 12.56 4.59
N ASP A 275 -24.83 12.71 5.15
CA ASP A 275 -25.09 12.28 6.51
C ASP A 275 -24.94 10.77 6.56
N PHE A 276 -23.94 10.29 7.27
CA PHE A 276 -23.82 8.89 7.66
C PHE A 276 -24.99 8.59 8.62
N LYS A 277 -26.00 7.85 8.16
CA LYS A 277 -27.06 7.28 8.99
C LYS A 277 -26.66 5.92 9.51
#